data_d28c535a78f28814c3f9fa435ce1dee6
#
_entry.id   d28c535a78f28814c3f9fa435ce1dee6
#
_cell.length_a   1.000
_cell.length_b   1.000
_cell.length_c   1.000
_cell.angle_alpha   90.00
_cell.angle_beta   90.00
_cell.angle_gamma   90.00
#
_symmetry.space_group_name_H-M   'P 1'
#
loop_
_entity.id
_entity.type
_entity.pdbx_description
1 polymer ?
#
loop_
_entity_poly.entity_id
_entity_poly.type
_entity_poly.pdbx_seq_one_letter_code
_entity_poly.pdbx_strand_id
1 'polypeptide(L)'
;MCFWSYMIEMPSFIDLHTHTRYPDKNNFPILEIEKAAINGGYSEVLAMANSEITIDSIENLKLARSIDKKLSIKVHRVGALSKNLDGKELVDFNEFVDEGVTIFSDDGKT
;
A
#
# COMPACT_ATOMS: atom_id res chain seq x y z
N MET A 1 3.29 23.78 33.54
CA MET A 1 4.39 23.66 32.59
C MET A 1 3.81 23.60 31.16
N CYS A 2 4.30 24.44 30.29
CA CYS A 2 3.83 24.50 28.92
C CYS A 2 4.70 23.57 28.05
N PHE A 3 4.13 22.45 27.57
CA PHE A 3 4.84 21.52 26.70
C PHE A 3 5.02 22.05 25.27
N TRP A 4 4.32 23.10 24.93
CA TRP A 4 4.31 23.69 23.59
C TRP A 4 5.68 24.20 23.13
N SER A 5 6.50 24.68 24.07
CA SER A 5 7.83 25.21 23.76
C SER A 5 8.80 24.12 23.28
N TYR A 6 8.44 22.84 23.39
CA TYR A 6 9.26 21.70 22.99
C TYR A 6 8.71 20.96 21.77
N MET A 7 7.59 21.44 21.21
CA MET A 7 7.03 20.87 19.99
C MET A 7 7.83 21.31 18.78
N ILE A 8 8.27 20.36 17.99
CA ILE A 8 8.93 20.57 16.71
C ILE A 8 7.98 20.10 15.63
N GLU A 9 7.60 20.98 14.72
CA GLU A 9 6.86 20.60 13.53
C GLU A 9 7.85 20.09 12.50
N MET A 10 7.62 18.88 12.02
CA MET A 10 8.41 18.24 10.98
C MET A 10 7.47 17.63 9.93
N PRO A 11 7.85 17.65 8.65
CA PRO A 11 7.12 16.84 7.67
C PRO A 11 7.22 15.37 8.05
N SER A 12 6.15 14.62 7.82
CA SER A 12 6.16 13.18 8.01
C SER A 12 6.94 12.48 6.90
N PHE A 13 7.36 11.25 7.16
CA PHE A 13 8.01 10.41 6.16
C PHE A 13 6.98 9.72 5.27
N ILE A 14 7.41 9.39 4.06
CA ILE A 14 6.68 8.56 3.10
C ILE A 14 7.55 7.33 2.83
N ASP A 15 7.02 6.13 3.06
CA ASP A 15 7.70 4.89 2.72
C ASP A 15 7.34 4.50 1.28
N LEU A 16 8.34 4.45 0.42
CA LEU A 16 8.14 4.18 -1.01
C LEU A 16 8.12 2.69 -1.37
N HIS A 17 8.32 1.79 -0.39
CA HIS A 17 8.32 0.35 -0.65
C HIS A 17 7.89 -0.41 0.61
N THR A 18 6.62 -0.70 0.72
CA THR A 18 6.02 -1.31 1.91
C THR A 18 5.26 -2.57 1.55
N HIS A 19 5.40 -3.60 2.36
CA HIS A 19 4.63 -4.83 2.27
C HIS A 19 3.54 -4.83 3.36
N THR A 20 2.33 -4.45 2.99
CA THR A 20 1.23 -4.34 3.95
C THR A 20 0.64 -5.68 4.35
N ARG A 21 0.90 -6.73 3.58
CA ARG A 21 0.42 -8.10 3.71
C ARG A 21 -1.08 -8.29 3.50
N TYR A 22 -1.86 -7.24 3.59
CA TYR A 22 -3.27 -7.31 3.21
C TYR A 22 -3.47 -6.73 1.79
N PRO A 23 -4.52 -7.10 1.04
CA PRO A 23 -5.53 -8.08 1.42
C PRO A 23 -4.99 -9.51 1.50
N ASP A 24 -5.46 -10.25 2.48
CA ASP A 24 -5.10 -11.64 2.68
C ASP A 24 -6.35 -12.50 2.98
N LYS A 25 -6.17 -13.82 3.01
CA LYS A 25 -7.25 -14.75 3.28
C LYS A 25 -7.51 -14.97 4.77
N ASN A 26 -6.59 -14.54 5.63
CA ASN A 26 -6.58 -14.87 7.05
C ASN A 26 -6.89 -13.67 7.96
N ASN A 27 -7.35 -12.56 7.42
CA ASN A 27 -7.67 -11.33 8.16
C ASN A 27 -6.49 -10.85 9.02
N PHE A 28 -5.32 -10.69 8.40
CA PHE A 28 -4.13 -10.17 9.06
C PHE A 28 -4.45 -8.86 9.80
N PRO A 29 -3.94 -8.66 11.02
CA PRO A 29 -4.24 -7.45 11.81
C PRO A 29 -3.69 -6.18 11.14
N ILE A 30 -4.51 -5.51 10.36
CA ILE A 30 -4.15 -4.29 9.62
C ILE A 30 -3.71 -3.15 10.54
N LEU A 31 -4.20 -3.14 11.79
CA LEU A 31 -3.83 -2.13 12.78
C LEU A 31 -2.36 -2.17 13.17
N GLU A 32 -1.71 -3.33 13.03
CA GLU A 32 -0.27 -3.46 13.29
C GLU A 32 0.56 -2.61 12.32
N ILE A 33 0.16 -2.57 11.08
CA ILE A 33 0.82 -1.77 10.03
C ILE A 33 0.65 -0.29 10.32
N GLU A 34 -0.55 0.13 10.70
CA GLU A 34 -0.84 1.50 11.08
C GLU A 34 0.02 1.94 12.27
N LYS A 35 0.06 1.12 13.34
CA LYS A 35 0.90 1.39 14.50
C LYS A 35 2.38 1.51 14.14
N ALA A 36 2.89 0.59 13.33
CA ALA A 36 4.28 0.61 12.91
C ALA A 36 4.61 1.89 12.12
N ALA A 37 3.74 2.28 11.20
CA ALA A 37 3.91 3.50 10.42
C ALA A 37 3.91 4.75 11.31
N ILE A 38 2.91 4.89 12.16
CA ILE A 38 2.77 6.05 13.05
C ILE A 38 3.96 6.14 14.00
N ASN A 39 4.37 5.03 14.62
CA ASN A 39 5.51 5.00 15.52
C ASN A 39 6.82 5.35 14.82
N GLY A 40 6.94 5.04 13.53
CA GLY A 40 8.10 5.40 12.72
C GLY A 40 8.08 6.82 12.17
N GLY A 41 6.99 7.57 12.35
CA GLY A 41 6.84 8.92 11.81
C GLY A 41 6.37 8.95 10.35
N TYR A 42 5.80 7.87 9.83
CA TYR A 42 5.28 7.76 8.47
C TYR A 42 3.78 8.09 8.42
N SER A 43 3.39 8.92 7.49
CA SER A 43 1.97 9.26 7.25
C SER A 43 1.43 8.66 5.96
N GLU A 44 2.31 8.29 5.06
CA GLU A 44 1.96 7.71 3.77
C GLU A 44 2.89 6.54 3.46
N VAL A 45 2.35 5.51 2.83
CA VAL A 45 3.12 4.34 2.39
C VAL A 45 2.74 3.95 0.97
N LEU A 46 3.70 3.45 0.21
CA LEU A 46 3.50 2.86 -1.09
C LEU A 46 3.48 1.34 -0.92
N ALA A 47 2.29 0.74 -1.02
CA ALA A 47 2.08 -0.68 -0.76
C ALA A 47 2.29 -1.48 -2.05
N MET A 48 3.21 -2.43 -1.99
CA MET A 48 3.54 -3.31 -3.12
C MET A 48 2.40 -4.27 -3.44
N ALA A 49 2.42 -4.80 -4.66
CA ALA A 49 1.33 -5.63 -5.20
C ALA A 49 1.34 -7.09 -4.70
N ASN A 50 2.35 -7.49 -3.95
CA ASN A 50 2.64 -8.88 -3.59
C ASN A 50 1.97 -9.37 -2.31
N SER A 51 0.85 -8.81 -1.92
CA SER A 51 0.02 -9.38 -0.85
C SER A 51 -0.52 -10.75 -1.27
N GLU A 52 -1.02 -11.52 -0.32
CA GLU A 52 -1.55 -12.86 -0.61
C GLU A 52 -2.63 -12.82 -1.71
N ILE A 53 -3.48 -11.80 -1.64
CA ILE A 53 -4.38 -11.45 -2.75
C ILE A 53 -3.63 -10.39 -3.58
N THR A 54 -3.03 -10.81 -4.65
CA THR A 54 -2.18 -9.96 -5.49
C THR A 54 -2.98 -8.81 -6.13
N ILE A 55 -2.38 -7.64 -6.19
CA ILE A 55 -3.01 -6.47 -6.84
C ILE A 55 -2.77 -6.52 -8.36
N ASP A 56 -3.36 -7.50 -9.00
CA ASP A 56 -3.24 -7.76 -10.45
C ASP A 56 -4.56 -7.62 -11.22
N SER A 57 -5.62 -7.21 -10.52
CA SER A 57 -6.93 -6.91 -11.11
C SER A 57 -7.58 -5.73 -10.41
N ILE A 58 -8.53 -5.10 -11.08
CA ILE A 58 -9.31 -3.99 -10.50
C ILE A 58 -10.12 -4.46 -9.29
N GLU A 59 -10.63 -5.68 -9.31
CA GLU A 59 -11.37 -6.26 -8.18
C GLU A 59 -10.49 -6.34 -6.94
N ASN A 60 -9.27 -6.84 -7.09
CA ASN A 60 -8.32 -6.95 -5.99
C ASN A 60 -7.84 -5.58 -5.52
N LEU A 61 -7.66 -4.63 -6.42
CA LEU A 61 -7.35 -3.24 -6.09
C LEU A 61 -8.45 -2.60 -5.24
N LYS A 62 -9.70 -2.77 -5.63
CA LYS A 62 -10.86 -2.22 -4.90
C LYS A 62 -11.00 -2.87 -3.52
N LEU A 63 -10.75 -4.17 -3.43
CA LEU A 63 -10.73 -4.87 -2.14
C LEU A 63 -9.65 -4.28 -1.22
N ALA A 64 -8.43 -4.11 -1.70
CA ALA A 64 -7.35 -3.52 -0.94
C ALA A 64 -7.69 -2.10 -0.48
N ARG A 65 -8.22 -1.27 -1.36
CA ARG A 65 -8.62 0.11 -1.05
C ARG A 65 -9.75 0.19 -0.03
N SER A 66 -10.66 -0.77 -0.02
CA SER A 66 -11.72 -0.82 0.98
C SER A 66 -11.16 -1.03 2.39
N ILE A 67 -10.05 -1.73 2.51
CA ILE A 67 -9.33 -1.92 3.76
C ILE A 67 -8.50 -0.67 4.09
N ASP A 68 -7.80 -0.11 3.10
CA ASP A 68 -6.98 1.10 3.26
C ASP A 68 -7.76 2.27 3.88
N LYS A 69 -9.02 2.40 3.51
CA LYS A 69 -9.90 3.47 4.03
C LYS A 69 -10.12 3.41 5.54
N LYS A 70 -9.87 2.28 6.17
CA LYS A 70 -10.02 2.11 7.61
C LYS A 70 -8.81 2.62 8.39
N LEU A 71 -7.71 2.90 7.71
CA LEU A 71 -6.47 3.36 8.31
C LEU A 71 -6.39 4.87 8.36
N SER A 72 -5.68 5.41 9.35
CA SER A 72 -5.40 6.84 9.47
C SER A 72 -4.22 7.29 8.61
N ILE A 73 -3.37 6.36 8.18
CA ILE A 73 -2.29 6.62 7.22
C ILE A 73 -2.84 6.52 5.80
N LYS A 74 -2.19 7.23 4.87
CA LYS A 74 -2.55 7.17 3.46
C LYS A 74 -1.78 6.05 2.77
N VAL A 75 -2.49 5.10 2.16
CA VAL A 75 -1.91 3.99 1.44
C VAL A 75 -2.08 4.21 -0.06
N HIS A 76 -0.96 4.26 -0.77
CA HIS A 76 -0.92 4.28 -2.22
C HIS A 76 -0.65 2.87 -2.72
N ARG A 77 -1.45 2.38 -3.66
CA ARG A 77 -1.31 1.03 -4.18
C ARG A 77 -0.47 1.00 -5.44
N VAL A 78 0.53 0.13 -5.44
CA VAL A 78 1.28 -0.26 -6.62
C VAL A 78 0.51 -1.39 -7.30
N GLY A 79 0.33 -1.31 -8.62
CA GLY A 79 -0.26 -2.39 -9.40
C GLY A 79 0.80 -3.42 -9.79
N ALA A 80 0.41 -4.67 -9.96
CA ALA A 80 1.29 -5.69 -10.53
C ALA A 80 1.57 -5.37 -12.01
N LEU A 81 2.75 -5.70 -12.50
CA LEU A 81 3.05 -5.65 -13.94
C LEU A 81 2.41 -6.82 -14.65
N SER A 82 2.48 -8.00 -14.05
CA SER A 82 1.95 -9.23 -14.62
C SER A 82 0.98 -9.92 -13.67
N LYS A 83 0.08 -10.71 -14.22
CA LYS A 83 -0.85 -11.56 -13.47
C LYS A 83 -0.06 -12.51 -12.58
N ASN A 84 -0.46 -12.64 -11.32
CA ASN A 84 0.21 -13.46 -10.31
C ASN A 84 1.70 -13.13 -10.10
N LEU A 85 2.20 -12.00 -10.61
CA LEU A 85 3.61 -11.62 -10.53
C LEU A 85 4.55 -12.66 -11.19
N ASP A 86 4.10 -13.36 -12.21
CA ASP A 86 4.87 -14.45 -12.83
C ASP A 86 5.55 -14.10 -14.16
N GLY A 87 5.34 -12.87 -14.63
CA GLY A 87 5.98 -12.37 -15.86
C GLY A 87 5.41 -12.92 -17.16
N LYS A 88 4.28 -13.63 -17.13
CA LYS A 88 3.72 -14.30 -18.31
C LYS A 88 2.66 -13.49 -19.02
N GLU A 89 1.74 -12.90 -18.27
CA GLU A 89 0.63 -12.11 -18.81
C GLU A 89 0.60 -10.75 -18.14
N LEU A 90 0.66 -9.68 -18.93
CA LEU A 90 0.58 -8.32 -18.42
C LEU A 90 -0.83 -8.00 -17.94
N VAL A 91 -0.92 -7.18 -16.90
CA VAL A 91 -2.21 -6.63 -16.44
C VAL A 91 -2.73 -5.62 -17.46
N ASP A 92 -4.02 -5.28 -17.39
CA ASP A 92 -4.57 -4.18 -18.16
C ASP A 92 -4.21 -2.85 -17.48
N PHE A 93 -3.14 -2.22 -17.96
CA PHE A 93 -2.65 -0.95 -17.41
C PHE A 93 -3.68 0.18 -17.51
N ASN A 94 -4.50 0.19 -18.57
CA ASN A 94 -5.49 1.25 -18.74
C ASN A 94 -6.54 1.23 -17.65
N GLU A 95 -7.01 0.05 -17.26
CA GLU A 95 -7.95 -0.08 -16.14
C GLU A 95 -7.34 0.45 -14.83
N PHE A 96 -6.09 0.12 -14.56
CA PHE A 96 -5.39 0.60 -13.37
C PHE A 96 -5.17 2.11 -13.39
N VAL A 97 -4.77 2.66 -14.54
CA VAL A 97 -4.56 4.11 -14.70
C VAL A 97 -5.87 4.87 -14.51
N ASP A 98 -6.97 4.36 -15.04
CA ASP A 98 -8.30 4.95 -14.84
C ASP A 98 -8.71 4.98 -13.35
N GLU A 99 -8.21 4.06 -12.55
CA GLU A 99 -8.39 4.03 -11.09
C GLU A 99 -7.32 4.84 -10.33
N GLY A 100 -6.45 5.55 -11.04
CA GLY A 100 -5.44 6.42 -10.44
C GLY A 100 -4.14 5.73 -10.04
N VAL A 101 -3.92 4.48 -10.44
CA VAL A 101 -2.66 3.77 -10.21
C VAL A 101 -1.66 4.17 -11.30
N THR A 102 -0.50 4.66 -10.88
CA THR A 102 0.54 5.13 -11.81
C THR A 102 1.87 4.41 -11.66
N ILE A 103 1.98 3.52 -10.67
CA ILE A 103 3.20 2.78 -10.37
C ILE A 103 2.89 1.29 -10.45
N PHE A 104 3.75 0.55 -11.16
CA PHE A 104 3.60 -0.88 -11.39
C PHE A 104 4.91 -1.59 -11.07
N SER A 105 4.82 -2.72 -10.42
CA SER A 105 6.00 -3.53 -10.07
C SER A 105 5.60 -4.95 -9.75
N ASP A 106 6.41 -5.90 -10.17
CA ASP A 106 6.31 -7.31 -9.74
C ASP A 106 7.23 -7.63 -8.55
N ASP A 107 7.76 -6.58 -7.91
CA ASP A 107 8.59 -6.70 -6.70
C ASP A 107 9.81 -7.64 -6.87
N GLY A 108 10.39 -7.62 -8.06
CA GLY A 108 11.59 -8.41 -8.36
C GLY A 108 11.35 -9.90 -8.59
N LYS A 109 10.10 -10.33 -8.76
CA LYS A 109 9.78 -11.76 -8.99
C LYS A 109 9.90 -12.21 -10.44
N THR A 110 9.99 -11.28 -11.36
CA THR A 110 10.11 -11.59 -12.79
C THR A 110 11.49 -11.33 -13.35
#